data_df8612ed52182c9b765c2d118c3a6ea0
#
_entry.id   df8612ed52182c9b765c2d118c3a6ea0
#
_cell.length_a   1.000
_cell.length_b   1.000
_cell.length_c   1.000
_cell.angle_alpha   90.00
_cell.angle_beta   90.00
_cell.angle_gamma   90.00
#
_symmetry.space_group_name_H-M   'P 1'
#
loop_
_entity.id
_entity.type
_entity.pdbx_description
1 polymer ?
#
loop_
_entity_poly.entity_id
_entity_poly.type
_entity_poly.pdbx_seq_one_letter_code
_entity_poly.pdbx_strand_id
1 'polypeptide(L)'
;MEMQEYNFIGRERELKRLDKMYSSWGQEVALIYGRRRVGKSELIKYFIQQHDEDAIYYECKQTTELNNVDSLAEIVSEKMNLPPLGFTNVEQVLDFLFKQACTRKTILVLDEYPYLQKIVAGLDSILQALVDKYKNQSQMKLILCGSFVDTMKKLLLRHNPLYGRISVVLNLKPMNYLESARFYPSFSHDDKIRLYSVFGGIPYYNSLIDESLSVKENIMDLIALPGARLEDEVSMYLNTELSKINSANEVFEALTRGFSRFSDVLSQSHLSSSSLLADVLKKLMLMDMVEKEAPINDANNKRKTGYYISDNMSMFYYRYVFRYASQRRIMNPEVFYQRYIENDFEQFYVPKRFEDICKQFLILKNQQGEMEEPFEAIGKYYYDLPKEHKNGEFDVVTKDDRGYAFYEAKFREAPVSNAMVEKEIQQVNMTGLYCYRYGFFSKSGYDEDISRSDVVKYTLDDLYNEKNI
;
A
#
# COMPACT_ATOMS: atom_id res chain seq x y z
N MET A 1 -19.01 26.20 -17.08
CA MET A 1 -18.20 25.51 -16.03
C MET A 1 -17.26 24.62 -16.77
N GLU A 2 -16.00 25.01 -16.90
CA GLU A 2 -14.95 24.11 -17.44
C GLU A 2 -14.91 22.86 -16.56
N MET A 3 -15.11 21.70 -17.17
CA MET A 3 -14.84 20.44 -16.49
C MET A 3 -13.35 20.45 -16.14
N GLN A 4 -13.02 20.55 -14.86
CA GLN A 4 -11.66 20.25 -14.42
C GLN A 4 -11.36 18.85 -14.95
N GLU A 5 -10.37 18.73 -15.81
CA GLU A 5 -9.83 17.44 -16.24
C GLU A 5 -9.49 16.66 -14.97
N TYR A 6 -10.24 15.59 -14.75
CA TYR A 6 -10.04 14.70 -13.61
C TYR A 6 -8.73 13.94 -13.84
N ASN A 7 -7.65 14.48 -13.30
CA ASN A 7 -6.32 13.90 -13.48
C ASN A 7 -6.18 12.65 -12.60
N PHE A 8 -6.72 11.54 -13.09
CA PHE A 8 -6.61 10.25 -12.42
C PHE A 8 -5.19 9.68 -12.62
N ILE A 9 -4.50 9.37 -11.53
CA ILE A 9 -3.09 8.95 -11.54
C ILE A 9 -2.97 7.47 -11.24
N GLY A 10 -2.24 6.74 -12.12
CA GLY A 10 -1.90 5.33 -11.92
C GLY A 10 -3.06 4.37 -12.12
N ARG A 11 -2.90 3.15 -11.62
CA ARG A 11 -3.93 2.09 -11.64
C ARG A 11 -4.27 1.55 -13.02
N GLU A 12 -3.38 1.68 -13.99
CA GLU A 12 -3.60 1.24 -15.37
C GLU A 12 -3.89 -0.26 -15.46
N ARG A 13 -3.28 -1.07 -14.58
CA ARG A 13 -3.50 -2.52 -14.51
C ARG A 13 -4.90 -2.87 -13.98
N GLU A 14 -5.32 -2.17 -12.95
CA GLU A 14 -6.65 -2.34 -12.37
C GLU A 14 -7.74 -1.89 -13.34
N LEU A 15 -7.56 -0.73 -13.97
CA LEU A 15 -8.48 -0.23 -15.01
C LEU A 15 -8.61 -1.22 -16.16
N LYS A 16 -7.52 -1.72 -16.74
CA LYS A 16 -7.56 -2.76 -17.80
C LYS A 16 -8.37 -3.99 -17.40
N ARG A 17 -8.33 -4.39 -16.12
CA ARG A 17 -9.13 -5.53 -15.64
C ARG A 17 -10.61 -5.18 -15.53
N LEU A 18 -10.95 -3.97 -15.09
CA LEU A 18 -12.33 -3.47 -15.08
C LEU A 18 -12.86 -3.29 -16.49
N ASP A 19 -12.08 -2.76 -17.43
CA ASP A 19 -12.43 -2.62 -18.84
C ASP A 19 -12.73 -3.98 -19.50
N LYS A 20 -11.90 -4.98 -19.20
CA LYS A 20 -12.13 -6.35 -19.66
C LYS A 20 -13.43 -6.92 -19.10
N MET A 21 -13.72 -6.69 -17.81
CA MET A 21 -14.97 -7.07 -17.17
C MET A 21 -16.18 -6.39 -17.84
N TYR A 22 -16.09 -5.09 -18.08
CA TYR A 22 -17.16 -4.34 -18.73
C TYR A 22 -17.42 -4.80 -20.17
N SER A 23 -16.37 -5.09 -20.91
CA SER A 23 -16.44 -5.55 -22.30
C SER A 23 -16.92 -6.98 -22.45
N SER A 24 -16.87 -7.80 -21.39
CA SER A 24 -17.36 -9.19 -21.43
C SER A 24 -18.86 -9.25 -21.64
N TRP A 25 -19.32 -10.29 -22.36
CA TRP A 25 -20.75 -10.57 -22.46
C TRP A 25 -21.24 -11.29 -21.20
N GLY A 26 -22.46 -10.94 -20.74
CA GLY A 26 -23.06 -11.55 -19.55
C GLY A 26 -22.75 -10.80 -18.26
N GLN A 27 -23.15 -11.41 -17.16
CA GLN A 27 -22.94 -10.80 -15.85
C GLN A 27 -21.56 -11.11 -15.29
N GLU A 28 -21.02 -10.16 -14.55
CA GLU A 28 -19.73 -10.26 -13.88
C GLU A 28 -19.82 -9.65 -12.48
N VAL A 29 -19.04 -10.17 -11.55
CA VAL A 29 -18.94 -9.63 -10.19
C VAL A 29 -17.48 -9.30 -9.90
N ALA A 30 -17.22 -8.03 -9.60
CA ALA A 30 -15.92 -7.55 -9.14
C ALA A 30 -15.93 -7.32 -7.63
N LEU A 31 -14.83 -7.67 -6.98
CA LEU A 31 -14.54 -7.39 -5.59
C LEU A 31 -13.34 -6.45 -5.52
N ILE A 32 -13.55 -5.22 -5.04
CA ILE A 32 -12.50 -4.20 -4.90
C ILE A 32 -12.31 -3.91 -3.42
N TYR A 33 -11.12 -4.15 -2.90
CA TYR A 33 -10.82 -3.88 -1.51
C TYR A 33 -9.38 -3.40 -1.31
N GLY A 34 -9.11 -2.83 -0.17
CA GLY A 34 -7.82 -2.28 0.22
C GLY A 34 -8.02 -1.29 1.36
N ARG A 35 -6.93 -0.84 1.97
CA ARG A 35 -6.98 0.09 3.10
C ARG A 35 -7.74 1.39 2.74
N ARG A 36 -8.13 2.12 3.78
CA ARG A 36 -8.74 3.44 3.62
C ARG A 36 -7.83 4.37 2.82
N ARG A 37 -8.41 5.27 1.99
CA ARG A 37 -7.71 6.33 1.24
C ARG A 37 -6.75 5.83 0.13
N VAL A 38 -6.75 4.52 -0.18
CA VAL A 38 -5.92 3.92 -1.25
C VAL A 38 -6.46 4.19 -2.67
N GLY A 39 -7.61 4.90 -2.77
CA GLY A 39 -8.18 5.32 -4.06
C GLY A 39 -9.21 4.35 -4.66
N LYS A 40 -9.88 3.50 -3.85
CA LYS A 40 -10.90 2.56 -4.35
C LYS A 40 -12.08 3.26 -5.03
N SER A 41 -12.73 4.18 -4.32
CA SER A 41 -13.90 4.91 -4.82
C SER A 41 -13.53 5.79 -6.03
N GLU A 42 -12.35 6.38 -6.03
CA GLU A 42 -11.84 7.19 -7.14
C GLU A 42 -11.59 6.34 -8.40
N LEU A 43 -11.01 5.14 -8.25
CA LEU A 43 -10.84 4.18 -9.35
C LEU A 43 -12.19 3.80 -9.96
N ILE A 44 -13.20 3.52 -9.13
CA ILE A 44 -14.54 3.14 -9.59
C ILE A 44 -15.23 4.31 -10.28
N LYS A 45 -15.17 5.53 -9.72
CA LYS A 45 -15.75 6.73 -10.32
C LYS A 45 -15.11 7.03 -11.67
N TYR A 46 -13.78 6.97 -11.75
CA TYR A 46 -13.06 7.16 -13.01
C TYR A 46 -13.47 6.10 -14.06
N PHE A 47 -13.52 4.83 -13.68
CA PHE A 47 -14.01 3.75 -14.54
C PHE A 47 -15.43 3.98 -15.05
N ILE A 48 -16.37 4.39 -14.17
CA ILE A 48 -17.75 4.69 -14.56
C ILE A 48 -17.80 5.84 -15.58
N GLN A 49 -17.07 6.92 -15.35
CA GLN A 49 -17.04 8.07 -16.27
C GLN A 49 -16.58 7.70 -17.69
N GLN A 50 -15.75 6.68 -17.83
CA GLN A 50 -15.25 6.21 -19.13
C GLN A 50 -16.24 5.30 -19.87
N HIS A 51 -17.21 4.69 -19.17
CA HIS A 51 -17.99 3.58 -19.73
C HIS A 51 -19.50 3.74 -19.66
N ASP A 52 -20.06 4.31 -18.61
CA ASP A 52 -21.50 4.31 -18.39
C ASP A 52 -21.93 5.45 -17.46
N GLU A 53 -22.47 6.53 -18.06
CA GLU A 53 -23.00 7.65 -17.31
C GLU A 53 -24.23 7.29 -16.46
N ASP A 54 -24.93 6.19 -16.81
CA ASP A 54 -26.12 5.70 -16.12
C ASP A 54 -25.80 4.67 -15.02
N ALA A 55 -24.54 4.45 -14.73
CA ALA A 55 -24.13 3.54 -13.67
C ALA A 55 -24.75 3.91 -12.32
N ILE A 56 -25.22 2.90 -11.60
CA ILE A 56 -25.79 3.06 -10.27
C ILE A 56 -24.68 2.90 -9.25
N TYR A 57 -24.24 4.02 -8.69
CA TYR A 57 -23.24 4.05 -7.63
C TYR A 57 -23.92 4.36 -6.30
N TYR A 58 -23.86 3.40 -5.37
CA TYR A 58 -24.42 3.54 -4.04
C TYR A 58 -23.35 3.33 -2.97
N GLU A 59 -23.12 4.34 -2.13
CA GLU A 59 -22.31 4.22 -0.93
C GLU A 59 -23.19 3.73 0.22
N CYS A 60 -22.95 2.51 0.68
CA CYS A 60 -23.69 1.86 1.76
C CYS A 60 -23.50 2.61 3.09
N LYS A 61 -24.59 2.95 3.75
CA LYS A 61 -24.57 3.77 4.97
C LYS A 61 -24.70 2.91 6.24
N GLN A 62 -24.05 3.35 7.31
CA GLN A 62 -24.24 2.81 8.66
C GLN A 62 -25.60 3.25 9.26
N THR A 63 -26.70 2.76 8.70
CA THR A 63 -28.05 3.08 9.11
C THR A 63 -28.93 1.83 9.00
N THR A 64 -30.25 1.96 9.14
CA THR A 64 -31.18 0.83 8.97
C THR A 64 -31.19 0.29 7.53
N GLU A 65 -31.66 -0.94 7.34
CA GLU A 65 -31.87 -1.50 6.01
C GLU A 65 -32.83 -0.62 5.20
N LEU A 66 -33.97 -0.20 5.77
CA LEU A 66 -34.95 0.58 5.06
C LEU A 66 -34.37 1.93 4.55
N ASN A 67 -33.60 2.64 5.36
CA ASN A 67 -32.96 3.89 4.92
C ASN A 67 -31.96 3.67 3.79
N ASN A 68 -31.26 2.53 3.75
CA ASN A 68 -30.39 2.18 2.62
C ASN A 68 -31.23 1.84 1.37
N VAL A 69 -32.35 1.12 1.55
CA VAL A 69 -33.30 0.79 0.47
C VAL A 69 -33.87 2.04 -0.16
N ASP A 70 -34.39 2.98 0.66
CA ASP A 70 -34.98 4.24 0.17
C ASP A 70 -33.93 5.07 -0.59
N SER A 71 -32.72 5.22 -0.04
CA SER A 71 -31.64 5.97 -0.71
C SER A 71 -31.20 5.33 -2.03
N LEU A 72 -31.09 3.99 -2.08
CA LEU A 72 -30.75 3.30 -3.32
C LEU A 72 -31.89 3.39 -4.35
N ALA A 73 -33.15 3.26 -3.91
CA ALA A 73 -34.35 3.38 -4.76
C ALA A 73 -34.46 4.79 -5.39
N GLU A 74 -34.11 5.83 -4.66
CA GLU A 74 -34.05 7.21 -5.16
C GLU A 74 -33.03 7.34 -6.30
N ILE A 75 -31.80 6.85 -6.10
CA ILE A 75 -30.75 6.85 -7.13
C ILE A 75 -31.19 6.04 -8.36
N VAL A 76 -31.83 4.88 -8.15
CA VAL A 76 -32.33 4.05 -9.26
C VAL A 76 -33.42 4.76 -10.03
N SER A 77 -34.37 5.40 -9.34
CA SER A 77 -35.44 6.17 -9.97
C SER A 77 -34.89 7.32 -10.82
N GLU A 78 -33.92 8.06 -10.27
CA GLU A 78 -33.27 9.17 -10.98
C GLU A 78 -32.49 8.69 -12.22
N LYS A 79 -31.58 7.73 -12.04
CA LYS A 79 -30.72 7.21 -13.14
C LYS A 79 -31.48 6.50 -14.25
N MET A 80 -32.61 5.89 -13.93
CA MET A 80 -33.45 5.18 -14.90
C MET A 80 -34.61 6.02 -15.44
N ASN A 81 -34.73 7.30 -15.03
CA ASN A 81 -35.85 8.16 -15.36
C ASN A 81 -37.21 7.52 -15.06
N LEU A 82 -37.35 6.89 -13.87
CA LEU A 82 -38.57 6.22 -13.41
C LEU A 82 -39.29 7.06 -12.35
N PRO A 83 -40.59 6.89 -12.20
CA PRO A 83 -41.29 7.39 -11.01
C PRO A 83 -40.65 6.90 -9.73
N PRO A 84 -40.88 7.57 -8.59
CA PRO A 84 -40.38 7.10 -7.29
C PRO A 84 -40.74 5.63 -7.07
N LEU A 85 -39.73 4.81 -6.83
CA LEU A 85 -39.86 3.36 -6.60
C LEU A 85 -39.94 3.09 -5.10
N GLY A 86 -40.90 2.29 -4.67
CA GLY A 86 -41.02 1.85 -3.28
C GLY A 86 -40.65 0.37 -3.16
N PHE A 87 -39.60 0.09 -2.34
CA PHE A 87 -39.20 -1.27 -1.99
C PHE A 87 -39.22 -1.43 -0.47
N THR A 88 -39.43 -2.66 0.02
CA THR A 88 -39.51 -2.93 1.45
C THR A 88 -38.23 -3.52 2.02
N ASN A 89 -37.33 -4.01 1.19
CA ASN A 89 -36.06 -4.60 1.57
C ASN A 89 -35.03 -4.55 0.43
N VAL A 90 -33.76 -4.82 0.75
CA VAL A 90 -32.64 -4.79 -0.21
C VAL A 90 -32.81 -5.84 -1.31
N GLU A 91 -33.35 -7.02 -1.02
CA GLU A 91 -33.53 -8.07 -2.02
C GLU A 91 -34.42 -7.59 -3.19
N GLN A 92 -35.52 -6.88 -2.91
CA GLN A 92 -36.41 -6.35 -3.95
C GLN A 92 -35.72 -5.33 -4.86
N VAL A 93 -34.93 -4.41 -4.30
CA VAL A 93 -34.17 -3.45 -5.10
C VAL A 93 -33.16 -4.15 -5.99
N LEU A 94 -32.41 -5.09 -5.43
CA LEU A 94 -31.41 -5.86 -6.17
C LEU A 94 -32.05 -6.72 -7.26
N ASP A 95 -33.13 -7.44 -6.96
CA ASP A 95 -33.87 -8.26 -7.96
C ASP A 95 -34.38 -7.38 -9.11
N PHE A 96 -34.93 -6.21 -8.81
CA PHE A 96 -35.33 -5.24 -9.83
C PHE A 96 -34.15 -4.85 -10.73
N LEU A 97 -32.99 -4.51 -10.17
CA LEU A 97 -31.81 -4.11 -10.93
C LEU A 97 -31.26 -5.25 -11.78
N PHE A 98 -31.18 -6.48 -11.25
CA PHE A 98 -30.76 -7.67 -12.01
C PHE A 98 -31.72 -7.97 -13.17
N LYS A 99 -33.02 -7.76 -13.00
CA LYS A 99 -34.04 -7.89 -14.03
C LYS A 99 -33.88 -6.82 -15.12
N GLN A 100 -33.62 -5.57 -14.75
CA GLN A 100 -33.32 -4.50 -15.73
C GLN A 100 -32.06 -4.82 -16.54
N ALA A 101 -31.06 -5.40 -15.89
CA ALA A 101 -29.81 -5.80 -16.54
C ALA A 101 -29.98 -6.97 -17.54
N CYS A 102 -31.15 -7.60 -17.62
CA CYS A 102 -31.48 -8.56 -18.71
C CYS A 102 -31.76 -7.86 -20.04
N THR A 103 -32.12 -6.58 -20.03
CA THR A 103 -32.46 -5.81 -21.23
C THR A 103 -31.37 -4.84 -21.66
N ARG A 104 -30.55 -4.36 -20.72
CA ARG A 104 -29.42 -3.48 -20.98
C ARG A 104 -28.26 -3.78 -20.07
N LYS A 105 -27.04 -3.52 -20.53
CA LYS A 105 -25.85 -3.58 -19.67
C LYS A 105 -26.01 -2.55 -18.53
N THR A 106 -25.76 -2.97 -17.30
CA THR A 106 -25.92 -2.13 -16.11
C THR A 106 -24.74 -2.32 -15.18
N ILE A 107 -24.12 -1.21 -14.78
CA ILE A 107 -23.12 -1.20 -13.70
C ILE A 107 -23.85 -0.89 -12.38
N LEU A 108 -23.69 -1.76 -11.40
CA LEU A 108 -24.12 -1.53 -10.01
C LEU A 108 -22.90 -1.56 -9.10
N VAL A 109 -22.67 -0.48 -8.39
CA VAL A 109 -21.62 -0.37 -7.37
C VAL A 109 -22.25 -0.31 -6.00
N LEU A 110 -21.83 -1.21 -5.12
CA LEU A 110 -22.11 -1.15 -3.68
C LEU A 110 -20.78 -0.83 -2.98
N ASP A 111 -20.53 0.48 -2.79
CA ASP A 111 -19.35 0.94 -2.07
C ASP A 111 -19.57 0.88 -0.57
N GLU A 112 -18.52 0.63 0.20
CA GLU A 112 -18.58 0.29 1.62
C GLU A 112 -19.59 -0.83 1.93
N TYR A 113 -19.61 -1.86 1.07
CA TYR A 113 -20.44 -3.07 1.16
C TYR A 113 -20.52 -3.70 2.58
N PRO A 114 -19.42 -3.74 3.36
CA PRO A 114 -19.48 -4.27 4.73
C PRO A 114 -20.50 -3.60 5.66
N TYR A 115 -20.87 -2.34 5.43
CA TYR A 115 -21.92 -1.69 6.22
C TYR A 115 -23.28 -2.29 5.93
N LEU A 116 -23.59 -2.49 4.64
CA LEU A 116 -24.85 -3.13 4.26
C LEU A 116 -24.89 -4.59 4.72
N GLN A 117 -23.79 -5.34 4.55
CA GLN A 117 -23.66 -6.73 4.99
C GLN A 117 -23.92 -6.90 6.50
N LYS A 118 -23.53 -5.92 7.31
CA LYS A 118 -23.73 -5.97 8.77
C LYS A 118 -25.19 -5.83 9.20
N ILE A 119 -25.99 -5.09 8.43
CA ILE A 119 -27.40 -4.78 8.79
C ILE A 119 -28.40 -5.68 8.07
N VAL A 120 -28.07 -6.20 6.90
CA VAL A 120 -28.93 -7.10 6.11
C VAL A 120 -28.52 -8.54 6.35
N ALA A 121 -29.35 -9.26 7.12
CA ALA A 121 -29.08 -10.67 7.42
C ALA A 121 -29.07 -11.51 6.13
N GLY A 122 -27.98 -12.23 5.89
CA GLY A 122 -27.85 -13.10 4.73
C GLY A 122 -27.64 -12.40 3.38
N LEU A 123 -27.18 -11.14 3.36
CA LEU A 123 -26.96 -10.37 2.13
C LEU A 123 -26.11 -11.13 1.09
N ASP A 124 -25.05 -11.82 1.53
CA ASP A 124 -24.20 -12.62 0.64
C ASP A 124 -25.02 -13.75 -0.05
N SER A 125 -25.97 -14.36 0.68
CA SER A 125 -26.86 -15.40 0.13
C SER A 125 -27.91 -14.82 -0.83
N ILE A 126 -28.43 -13.63 -0.53
CA ILE A 126 -29.35 -12.90 -1.42
C ILE A 126 -28.63 -12.62 -2.75
N LEU A 127 -27.43 -12.04 -2.70
CA LEU A 127 -26.63 -11.77 -3.88
C LEU A 127 -26.28 -13.05 -4.66
N GLN A 128 -25.94 -14.14 -3.94
CA GLN A 128 -25.73 -15.44 -4.55
C GLN A 128 -26.94 -15.90 -5.35
N ALA A 129 -28.12 -15.88 -4.72
CA ALA A 129 -29.36 -16.33 -5.36
C ALA A 129 -29.69 -15.52 -6.62
N LEU A 130 -29.49 -14.19 -6.57
CA LEU A 130 -29.72 -13.29 -7.71
C LEU A 130 -28.72 -13.52 -8.84
N VAL A 131 -27.44 -13.65 -8.51
CA VAL A 131 -26.37 -13.95 -9.47
C VAL A 131 -26.67 -15.29 -10.16
N ASP A 132 -27.08 -16.31 -9.43
CA ASP A 132 -27.39 -17.63 -10.02
C ASP A 132 -28.69 -17.58 -10.83
N LYS A 133 -29.74 -16.90 -10.34
CA LYS A 133 -31.05 -16.75 -11.02
C LYS A 133 -30.92 -16.10 -12.40
N TYR A 134 -30.10 -15.08 -12.51
CA TYR A 134 -29.97 -14.28 -13.73
C TYR A 134 -28.72 -14.59 -14.58
N LYS A 135 -27.96 -15.62 -14.24
CA LYS A 135 -26.63 -15.94 -14.80
C LYS A 135 -26.54 -15.92 -16.32
N ASN A 136 -27.55 -16.45 -17.02
CA ASN A 136 -27.51 -16.61 -18.49
C ASN A 136 -28.31 -15.52 -19.22
N GLN A 137 -28.86 -14.55 -18.53
CA GLN A 137 -29.78 -13.56 -19.08
C GLN A 137 -29.30 -12.13 -18.84
N SER A 138 -28.64 -11.89 -17.71
CA SER A 138 -28.26 -10.55 -17.26
C SER A 138 -26.89 -10.11 -17.79
N GLN A 139 -26.76 -8.83 -18.10
CA GLN A 139 -25.50 -8.14 -18.36
C GLN A 139 -25.08 -7.25 -17.18
N MET A 140 -25.43 -7.65 -15.97
CA MET A 140 -25.06 -6.95 -14.73
C MET A 140 -23.53 -6.95 -14.54
N LYS A 141 -22.98 -5.79 -14.27
CA LYS A 141 -21.60 -5.57 -13.82
C LYS A 141 -21.65 -5.11 -12.36
N LEU A 142 -21.66 -6.08 -11.44
CA LEU A 142 -21.75 -5.82 -10.01
C LEU A 142 -20.34 -5.55 -9.45
N ILE A 143 -20.14 -4.43 -8.80
CA ILE A 143 -18.89 -4.07 -8.09
C ILE A 143 -19.18 -3.97 -6.60
N LEU A 144 -18.60 -4.88 -5.82
CA LEU A 144 -18.59 -4.85 -4.36
C LEU A 144 -17.29 -4.20 -3.90
N CYS A 145 -17.38 -3.08 -3.20
CA CYS A 145 -16.21 -2.33 -2.73
C CYS A 145 -16.25 -2.15 -1.22
N GLY A 146 -15.08 -2.15 -0.58
CA GLY A 146 -15.01 -1.89 0.86
C GLY A 146 -13.60 -1.74 1.41
N SER A 147 -13.51 -0.98 2.52
CA SER A 147 -12.24 -0.68 3.20
C SER A 147 -11.85 -1.75 4.24
N PHE A 148 -12.80 -2.52 4.76
CA PHE A 148 -12.56 -3.56 5.76
C PHE A 148 -11.95 -4.81 5.12
N VAL A 149 -10.62 -4.82 4.99
CA VAL A 149 -9.89 -5.84 4.23
C VAL A 149 -10.20 -7.26 4.66
N ASP A 150 -10.26 -7.53 5.97
CA ASP A 150 -10.57 -8.87 6.50
C ASP A 150 -11.99 -9.32 6.11
N THR A 151 -12.97 -8.43 6.22
CA THR A 151 -14.36 -8.71 5.84
C THR A 151 -14.50 -9.00 4.35
N MET A 152 -13.87 -8.17 3.51
CA MET A 152 -13.92 -8.35 2.06
C MET A 152 -13.20 -9.64 1.61
N LYS A 153 -12.08 -10.00 2.22
CA LYS A 153 -11.40 -11.28 1.95
C LYS A 153 -12.25 -12.50 2.31
N LYS A 154 -13.12 -12.41 3.31
CA LYS A 154 -14.02 -13.51 3.69
C LYS A 154 -15.01 -13.88 2.58
N LEU A 155 -15.35 -12.94 1.68
CA LEU A 155 -16.20 -13.21 0.52
C LEU A 155 -15.56 -14.22 -0.46
N LEU A 156 -14.25 -14.37 -0.43
CA LEU A 156 -13.48 -15.29 -1.27
C LEU A 156 -13.31 -16.70 -0.64
N LEU A 157 -13.78 -16.91 0.59
CA LEU A 157 -13.60 -18.19 1.28
C LEU A 157 -14.67 -19.19 0.83
N ARG A 158 -14.30 -20.50 0.78
CA ARG A 158 -15.17 -21.59 0.28
C ARG A 158 -16.54 -21.68 0.96
N HIS A 159 -16.64 -21.26 2.21
CA HIS A 159 -17.91 -21.30 2.94
C HIS A 159 -18.77 -20.05 2.73
N ASN A 160 -18.27 -19.01 2.04
CA ASN A 160 -19.06 -17.84 1.72
C ASN A 160 -19.94 -18.10 0.48
N PRO A 161 -21.23 -17.65 0.50
CA PRO A 161 -22.14 -17.83 -0.63
C PRO A 161 -21.62 -17.28 -1.97
N LEU A 162 -20.83 -16.22 -1.97
CA LEU A 162 -20.27 -15.59 -3.17
C LEU A 162 -19.02 -16.30 -3.72
N TYR A 163 -18.52 -17.33 -3.04
CA TYR A 163 -17.39 -18.10 -3.52
C TYR A 163 -17.64 -18.67 -4.93
N GLY A 164 -16.69 -18.49 -5.84
CA GLY A 164 -16.78 -18.93 -7.23
C GLY A 164 -17.70 -18.11 -8.14
N ARG A 165 -18.31 -17.01 -7.62
CA ARG A 165 -19.14 -16.07 -8.38
C ARG A 165 -18.44 -14.74 -8.65
N ILE A 166 -17.41 -14.43 -7.88
CA ILE A 166 -16.57 -13.26 -8.07
C ILE A 166 -15.54 -13.57 -9.15
N SER A 167 -15.62 -12.87 -10.27
CA SER A 167 -14.76 -13.09 -11.46
C SER A 167 -13.54 -12.15 -11.48
N VAL A 168 -13.65 -10.97 -10.86
CA VAL A 168 -12.57 -9.98 -10.77
C VAL A 168 -12.28 -9.65 -9.32
N VAL A 169 -11.04 -9.82 -8.88
CA VAL A 169 -10.60 -9.46 -7.53
C VAL A 169 -9.50 -8.43 -7.63
N LEU A 170 -9.73 -7.22 -7.10
CA LEU A 170 -8.76 -6.13 -7.02
C LEU A 170 -8.46 -5.82 -5.55
N ASN A 171 -7.28 -6.22 -5.10
CA ASN A 171 -6.75 -5.81 -3.79
C ASN A 171 -5.85 -4.59 -4.01
N LEU A 172 -6.42 -3.39 -3.85
CA LEU A 172 -5.66 -2.16 -4.06
C LEU A 172 -4.63 -1.97 -2.95
N LYS A 173 -3.37 -1.97 -3.35
CA LYS A 173 -2.23 -1.68 -2.48
C LYS A 173 -1.83 -0.21 -2.57
N PRO A 174 -1.06 0.32 -1.62
CA PRO A 174 -0.40 1.60 -1.79
C PRO A 174 0.35 1.66 -3.13
N MET A 175 0.41 2.80 -3.74
CA MET A 175 1.18 3.05 -4.95
C MET A 175 2.67 2.89 -4.68
N ASN A 176 3.43 2.48 -5.68
CA ASN A 176 4.88 2.48 -5.59
C ASN A 176 5.45 3.91 -5.65
N TYR A 177 6.76 4.06 -5.47
CA TYR A 177 7.41 5.37 -5.44
C TYR A 177 7.29 6.13 -6.77
N LEU A 178 7.26 5.44 -7.93
CA LEU A 178 7.09 6.05 -9.25
C LEU A 178 5.66 6.58 -9.47
N GLU A 179 4.67 5.77 -9.16
CA GLU A 179 3.26 6.19 -9.25
C GLU A 179 2.98 7.38 -8.31
N SER A 180 3.55 7.34 -7.10
CA SER A 180 3.41 8.42 -6.11
C SER A 180 4.06 9.72 -6.58
N ALA A 181 5.22 9.65 -7.22
CA ALA A 181 5.93 10.83 -7.74
C ALA A 181 5.14 11.62 -8.81
N ARG A 182 4.14 11.00 -9.44
CA ARG A 182 3.26 11.67 -10.42
C ARG A 182 2.31 12.69 -9.78
N PHE A 183 2.13 12.67 -8.44
CA PHE A 183 1.33 13.66 -7.71
C PHE A 183 2.08 14.98 -7.48
N TYR A 184 3.41 14.95 -7.54
CA TYR A 184 4.28 16.12 -7.29
C TYR A 184 5.45 16.13 -8.29
N PRO A 185 5.14 16.29 -9.61
CA PRO A 185 6.12 16.16 -10.68
C PRO A 185 7.23 17.22 -10.65
N SER A 186 6.99 18.41 -10.10
CA SER A 186 7.97 19.52 -10.09
C SER A 186 9.10 19.35 -9.07
N PHE A 187 8.95 18.46 -8.08
CA PHE A 187 10.02 18.21 -7.11
C PHE A 187 11.22 17.50 -7.75
N SER A 188 12.41 17.77 -7.23
CA SER A 188 13.63 17.04 -7.58
C SER A 188 13.52 15.55 -7.21
N HIS A 189 14.33 14.69 -7.82
CA HIS A 189 14.28 13.24 -7.55
C HIS A 189 14.61 12.92 -6.10
N ASP A 190 15.52 13.65 -5.47
CA ASP A 190 15.85 13.43 -4.06
C ASP A 190 14.74 13.94 -3.11
N ASP A 191 14.02 15.00 -3.45
CA ASP A 191 12.86 15.46 -2.70
C ASP A 191 11.66 14.53 -2.87
N LYS A 192 11.46 13.96 -4.06
CA LYS A 192 10.47 12.88 -4.27
C LYS A 192 10.72 11.68 -3.37
N ILE A 193 11.99 11.30 -3.16
CA ILE A 193 12.38 10.24 -2.21
C ILE A 193 12.03 10.65 -0.78
N ARG A 194 12.32 11.88 -0.36
CA ARG A 194 11.98 12.39 0.97
C ARG A 194 10.48 12.38 1.21
N LEU A 195 9.69 12.90 0.27
CA LEU A 195 8.22 12.93 0.35
C LEU A 195 7.65 11.52 0.42
N TYR A 196 8.09 10.62 -0.47
CA TYR A 196 7.65 9.23 -0.43
C TYR A 196 8.05 8.53 0.88
N SER A 197 9.22 8.83 1.42
CA SER A 197 9.67 8.29 2.72
C SER A 197 8.73 8.65 3.88
N VAL A 198 8.02 9.77 3.80
CA VAL A 198 7.05 10.22 4.81
C VAL A 198 5.62 9.78 4.49
N PHE A 199 5.14 10.15 3.29
CA PHE A 199 3.72 10.00 2.93
C PHE A 199 3.40 8.65 2.28
N GLY A 200 4.42 7.93 1.81
CA GLY A 200 4.27 6.62 1.18
C GLY A 200 3.41 6.64 -0.08
N GLY A 201 2.79 5.51 -0.38
CA GLY A 201 2.02 5.29 -1.60
C GLY A 201 0.50 5.52 -1.47
N ILE A 202 0.01 6.24 -0.46
CA ILE A 202 -1.43 6.49 -0.31
C ILE A 202 -1.82 7.73 -1.13
N PRO A 203 -2.64 7.57 -2.20
CA PRO A 203 -2.99 8.67 -3.10
C PRO A 203 -3.52 9.91 -2.40
N TYR A 204 -4.37 9.73 -1.39
CA TYR A 204 -4.93 10.85 -0.64
C TYR A 204 -3.85 11.67 0.07
N TYR A 205 -2.81 11.04 0.63
CA TYR A 205 -1.73 11.79 1.28
C TYR A 205 -0.90 12.54 0.24
N ASN A 206 -0.58 11.87 -0.87
CA ASN A 206 0.18 12.45 -1.95
C ASN A 206 -0.54 13.62 -2.63
N SER A 207 -1.89 13.58 -2.74
CA SER A 207 -2.69 14.68 -3.29
C SER A 207 -2.76 15.93 -2.41
N LEU A 208 -2.28 15.86 -1.17
CA LEU A 208 -2.22 17.00 -0.26
C LEU A 208 -0.89 17.75 -0.30
N ILE A 209 0.12 17.18 -0.96
CA ILE A 209 1.44 17.80 -1.08
C ILE A 209 1.33 19.03 -1.96
N ASP A 210 1.81 20.15 -1.45
CA ASP A 210 1.84 21.45 -2.15
C ASP A 210 3.22 21.63 -2.79
N GLU A 211 3.24 21.68 -4.11
CA GLU A 211 4.48 21.84 -4.90
C GLU A 211 5.10 23.25 -4.80
N SER A 212 4.39 24.21 -4.24
CA SER A 212 4.91 25.56 -3.98
C SER A 212 5.71 25.65 -2.67
N LEU A 213 5.61 24.63 -1.80
CA LEU A 213 6.28 24.52 -0.52
C LEU A 213 7.46 23.58 -0.58
N SER A 214 8.45 23.77 0.30
CA SER A 214 9.55 22.82 0.48
C SER A 214 9.07 21.49 1.09
N VAL A 215 9.90 20.44 1.01
CA VAL A 215 9.67 19.15 1.69
C VAL A 215 9.41 19.35 3.19
N LYS A 216 10.22 20.18 3.83
CA LYS A 216 10.11 20.50 5.27
C LYS A 216 8.75 21.13 5.59
N GLU A 217 8.34 22.15 4.81
CA GLU A 217 7.06 22.83 5.02
C GLU A 217 5.89 21.86 4.83
N ASN A 218 5.90 21.03 3.78
CA ASN A 218 4.90 19.99 3.59
C ASN A 218 4.83 19.01 4.78
N ILE A 219 5.97 18.56 5.30
CA ILE A 219 6.01 17.68 6.47
C ILE A 219 5.43 18.38 7.70
N MET A 220 5.80 19.62 7.92
CA MET A 220 5.29 20.39 9.05
C MET A 220 3.79 20.58 8.97
N ASP A 221 3.29 21.09 7.86
CA ASP A 221 1.87 21.46 7.69
C ASP A 221 0.95 20.25 7.62
N LEU A 222 1.42 19.14 7.05
CA LEU A 222 0.57 17.97 6.86
C LEU A 222 0.59 17.00 8.04
N ILE A 223 1.71 16.86 8.80
CA ILE A 223 1.79 15.82 9.83
C ILE A 223 2.51 16.25 11.12
N ALA A 224 3.55 17.10 11.05
CA ALA A 224 4.42 17.34 12.21
C ALA A 224 3.88 18.41 13.17
N LEU A 225 3.10 19.38 12.72
CA LEU A 225 2.54 20.42 13.59
C LEU A 225 1.29 19.94 14.34
N PRO A 226 1.03 20.47 15.56
CA PRO A 226 -0.25 20.28 16.22
C PRO A 226 -1.39 20.85 15.40
N GLY A 227 -2.43 20.05 15.16
CA GLY A 227 -3.56 20.41 14.29
C GLY A 227 -3.32 20.19 12.81
N ALA A 228 -2.18 19.61 12.42
CA ALA A 228 -1.90 19.23 11.04
C ALA A 228 -2.95 18.24 10.49
N ARG A 229 -3.26 18.36 9.18
CA ARG A 229 -4.36 17.62 8.54
C ARG A 229 -4.27 16.10 8.68
N LEU A 230 -3.08 15.54 8.75
CA LEU A 230 -2.81 14.10 8.87
C LEU A 230 -2.33 13.70 10.27
N GLU A 231 -2.33 14.62 11.24
CA GLU A 231 -1.84 14.38 12.61
C GLU A 231 -2.46 13.12 13.23
N ASP A 232 -3.79 12.97 13.12
CA ASP A 232 -4.53 11.87 13.73
C ASP A 232 -4.80 10.70 12.78
N GLU A 233 -4.32 10.77 11.56
CA GLU A 233 -4.66 9.82 10.50
C GLU A 233 -4.32 8.37 10.86
N VAL A 234 -3.11 8.15 11.39
CA VAL A 234 -2.65 6.81 11.81
C VAL A 234 -3.52 6.29 12.95
N SER A 235 -3.78 7.12 13.96
CA SER A 235 -4.63 6.76 15.10
C SER A 235 -6.07 6.47 14.69
N MET A 236 -6.64 7.28 13.80
CA MET A 236 -7.99 7.06 13.27
C MET A 236 -8.09 5.76 12.49
N TYR A 237 -7.09 5.45 11.66
CA TYR A 237 -7.08 4.21 10.90
C TYR A 237 -7.00 2.98 11.83
N LEU A 238 -6.13 3.03 12.83
CA LEU A 238 -6.02 1.96 13.82
C LEU A 238 -7.32 1.79 14.63
N ASN A 239 -7.97 2.88 15.06
CA ASN A 239 -9.24 2.82 15.81
C ASN A 239 -10.39 2.21 15.01
N THR A 240 -10.38 2.37 13.68
CA THR A 240 -11.43 1.81 12.81
C THR A 240 -11.32 0.28 12.73
N GLU A 241 -10.11 -0.26 12.71
CA GLU A 241 -9.85 -1.67 12.45
C GLU A 241 -9.54 -2.50 13.71
N LEU A 242 -9.07 -1.86 14.78
CA LEU A 242 -8.60 -2.52 15.98
C LEU A 242 -9.46 -2.23 17.20
N SER A 243 -9.84 -3.27 17.92
CA SER A 243 -10.55 -3.15 19.22
C SER A 243 -9.62 -2.73 20.38
N LYS A 244 -8.30 -2.85 20.22
CA LYS A 244 -7.28 -2.55 21.24
C LYS A 244 -6.13 -1.76 20.63
N ILE A 245 -6.34 -0.48 20.41
CA ILE A 245 -5.33 0.42 19.81
C ILE A 245 -4.06 0.53 20.66
N ASN A 246 -4.16 0.52 22.00
CA ASN A 246 -3.00 0.63 22.87
C ASN A 246 -1.96 -0.46 22.58
N SER A 247 -2.42 -1.71 22.37
CA SER A 247 -1.51 -2.81 22.03
C SER A 247 -0.80 -2.60 20.69
N ALA A 248 -1.42 -1.93 19.72
CA ALA A 248 -0.77 -1.58 18.47
C ALA A 248 0.28 -0.48 18.65
N ASN A 249 -0.01 0.55 19.45
CA ASN A 249 0.94 1.62 19.78
C ASN A 249 2.22 1.05 20.40
N GLU A 250 2.09 0.16 21.38
CA GLU A 250 3.23 -0.52 22.02
C GLU A 250 4.08 -1.31 21.01
N VAL A 251 3.44 -2.00 20.06
CA VAL A 251 4.13 -2.73 19.00
C VAL A 251 4.87 -1.76 18.06
N PHE A 252 4.22 -0.68 17.62
CA PHE A 252 4.86 0.31 16.76
C PHE A 252 6.06 0.99 17.45
N GLU A 253 5.95 1.34 18.73
CA GLU A 253 7.06 1.90 19.48
C GLU A 253 8.25 0.93 19.55
N ALA A 254 8.02 -0.37 19.78
CA ALA A 254 9.08 -1.37 19.77
C ALA A 254 9.74 -1.47 18.39
N LEU A 255 8.94 -1.54 17.31
CA LEU A 255 9.43 -1.63 15.93
C LEU A 255 10.23 -0.39 15.51
N THR A 256 9.81 0.83 15.88
CA THR A 256 10.54 2.06 15.56
C THR A 256 11.88 2.20 16.27
N ARG A 257 12.07 1.48 17.39
CA ARG A 257 13.37 1.36 18.09
C ARG A 257 14.29 0.30 17.46
N GLY A 258 13.84 -0.41 16.40
CA GLY A 258 14.61 -1.43 15.69
C GLY A 258 14.45 -2.85 16.23
N PHE A 259 13.55 -3.10 17.20
CA PHE A 259 13.25 -4.46 17.67
C PHE A 259 12.34 -5.14 16.67
N SER A 260 12.88 -6.04 15.85
CA SER A 260 12.13 -6.69 14.77
C SER A 260 11.75 -8.14 15.06
N ARG A 261 12.50 -8.87 15.88
CA ARG A 261 12.21 -10.27 16.19
C ARG A 261 11.01 -10.39 17.12
N PHE A 262 10.20 -11.42 16.93
CA PHE A 262 8.99 -11.63 17.74
C PHE A 262 9.24 -11.57 19.26
N SER A 263 10.33 -12.23 19.74
CA SER A 263 10.73 -12.23 21.16
C SER A 263 11.05 -10.84 21.67
N ASP A 264 11.77 -10.06 20.85
CA ASP A 264 12.24 -8.74 21.23
C ASP A 264 11.08 -7.74 21.24
N VAL A 265 10.21 -7.79 20.22
CA VAL A 265 8.97 -7.01 20.19
C VAL A 265 8.08 -7.33 21.38
N LEU A 266 7.90 -8.62 21.75
CA LEU A 266 7.11 -9.01 22.92
C LEU A 266 7.69 -8.42 24.21
N SER A 267 9.01 -8.51 24.39
CA SER A 267 9.67 -7.98 25.57
C SER A 267 9.57 -6.46 25.67
N GLN A 268 9.71 -5.76 24.55
CA GLN A 268 9.77 -4.29 24.51
C GLN A 268 8.39 -3.61 24.46
N SER A 269 7.38 -4.31 23.95
CA SER A 269 5.99 -3.80 23.89
C SER A 269 5.23 -3.99 25.21
N HIS A 270 5.83 -4.65 26.20
CA HIS A 270 5.20 -4.92 27.50
C HIS A 270 3.80 -5.57 27.43
N LEU A 271 3.50 -6.25 26.30
CA LEU A 271 2.23 -6.95 26.14
C LEU A 271 2.14 -8.18 27.05
N SER A 272 0.94 -8.44 27.56
CA SER A 272 0.69 -9.46 28.56
C SER A 272 0.88 -10.90 28.09
N SER A 273 0.89 -11.14 26.76
CA SER A 273 1.03 -12.50 26.22
C SER A 273 1.51 -12.53 24.76
N SER A 274 2.17 -13.62 24.40
CA SER A 274 2.58 -13.89 23.01
C SER A 274 1.40 -14.05 22.05
N SER A 275 0.27 -14.56 22.54
CA SER A 275 -0.95 -14.68 21.72
C SER A 275 -1.54 -13.32 21.37
N LEU A 276 -1.52 -12.36 22.29
CA LEU A 276 -1.95 -10.99 22.02
C LEU A 276 -1.06 -10.31 20.98
N LEU A 277 0.27 -10.44 21.10
CA LEU A 277 1.21 -9.91 20.11
C LEU A 277 0.96 -10.53 18.74
N ALA A 278 0.80 -11.85 18.66
CA ALA A 278 0.54 -12.54 17.39
C ALA A 278 -0.75 -12.05 16.71
N ASP A 279 -1.81 -11.81 17.48
CA ASP A 279 -3.08 -11.28 16.96
C ASP A 279 -2.93 -9.84 16.47
N VAL A 280 -2.24 -8.98 17.22
CA VAL A 280 -1.97 -7.59 16.83
C VAL A 280 -1.14 -7.56 15.54
N LEU A 281 -0.02 -8.28 15.49
CA LEU A 281 0.83 -8.33 14.29
C LEU A 281 0.08 -8.85 13.07
N LYS A 282 -0.75 -9.89 13.23
CA LYS A 282 -1.59 -10.42 12.15
C LYS A 282 -2.53 -9.35 11.60
N LYS A 283 -3.18 -8.58 12.46
CA LYS A 283 -4.08 -7.49 12.04
C LYS A 283 -3.32 -6.37 11.36
N LEU A 284 -2.19 -5.93 11.92
CA LEU A 284 -1.35 -4.89 11.31
C LEU A 284 -0.83 -5.31 9.93
N MET A 285 -0.52 -6.59 9.72
CA MET A 285 -0.15 -7.11 8.40
C MET A 285 -1.33 -7.13 7.42
N LEU A 286 -2.56 -7.45 7.89
CA LEU A 286 -3.76 -7.38 7.05
C LEU A 286 -4.09 -5.94 6.63
N MET A 287 -3.73 -4.97 7.47
CA MET A 287 -3.90 -3.53 7.23
C MET A 287 -2.78 -2.92 6.36
N ASP A 288 -1.82 -3.71 5.89
CA ASP A 288 -0.63 -3.27 5.16
C ASP A 288 0.21 -2.21 5.91
N MET A 289 0.26 -2.29 7.25
CA MET A 289 1.04 -1.38 8.10
C MET A 289 2.35 -2.00 8.59
N VAL A 290 2.39 -3.32 8.69
CA VAL A 290 3.55 -4.11 9.12
C VAL A 290 3.74 -5.25 8.13
N GLU A 291 4.97 -5.55 7.80
CA GLU A 291 5.34 -6.74 7.03
C GLU A 291 6.21 -7.68 7.85
N LYS A 292 6.21 -8.93 7.43
CA LYS A 292 7.02 -9.99 8.00
C LYS A 292 8.03 -10.44 6.97
N GLU A 293 9.32 -10.27 7.27
CA GLU A 293 10.40 -10.59 6.34
C GLU A 293 11.34 -11.65 6.96
N ALA A 294 11.63 -12.68 6.19
CA ALA A 294 12.65 -13.66 6.50
C ALA A 294 13.85 -13.47 5.57
N PRO A 295 15.08 -13.76 6.02
CA PRO A 295 16.23 -13.71 5.12
C PRO A 295 16.06 -14.67 3.94
N ILE A 296 16.42 -14.22 2.72
CA ILE A 296 16.24 -15.03 1.50
C ILE A 296 17.06 -16.32 1.51
N ASN A 297 18.15 -16.36 2.25
CA ASN A 297 19.00 -17.53 2.40
C ASN A 297 18.56 -18.49 3.54
N ASP A 298 17.53 -18.10 4.32
CA ASP A 298 17.06 -18.89 5.45
C ASP A 298 15.55 -18.63 5.73
N ALA A 299 14.75 -18.71 4.68
CA ALA A 299 13.33 -18.31 4.66
C ALA A 299 12.45 -19.07 5.70
N ASN A 300 12.86 -20.26 6.10
CA ASN A 300 12.13 -21.09 7.06
C ASN A 300 12.54 -20.84 8.53
N ASN A 301 13.54 -20.01 8.77
CA ASN A 301 14.07 -19.78 10.11
C ASN A 301 13.25 -18.71 10.85
N LYS A 302 12.32 -19.18 11.67
CA LYS A 302 11.45 -18.30 12.48
C LYS A 302 12.23 -17.40 13.45
N ARG A 303 13.46 -17.77 13.86
CA ARG A 303 14.28 -16.97 14.78
C ARG A 303 14.94 -15.77 14.09
N LYS A 304 15.18 -15.87 12.78
CA LYS A 304 15.76 -14.80 11.96
C LYS A 304 14.69 -13.96 11.25
N THR A 305 13.44 -14.36 11.33
CA THR A 305 12.29 -13.60 10.76
C THR A 305 12.01 -12.37 11.59
N GLY A 306 11.95 -11.22 10.95
CA GLY A 306 11.62 -9.93 11.56
C GLY A 306 10.26 -9.39 11.14
N TYR A 307 9.74 -8.44 11.92
CA TYR A 307 8.57 -7.62 11.62
C TYR A 307 9.02 -6.18 11.43
N TYR A 308 8.53 -5.53 10.39
CA TYR A 308 8.95 -4.19 10.00
C TYR A 308 7.74 -3.33 9.67
N ILE A 309 7.80 -2.04 9.96
CA ILE A 309 6.76 -1.09 9.57
C ILE A 309 6.91 -0.83 8.07
N SER A 310 5.96 -1.30 7.27
CA SER A 310 5.90 -1.09 5.81
C SER A 310 5.20 0.20 5.42
N ASP A 311 4.34 0.75 6.28
CA ASP A 311 3.66 2.02 6.06
C ASP A 311 4.54 3.21 6.47
N ASN A 312 5.01 3.99 5.48
CA ASN A 312 5.93 5.09 5.71
C ASN A 312 5.35 6.16 6.64
N MET A 313 4.06 6.51 6.48
CA MET A 313 3.42 7.48 7.36
C MET A 313 3.37 7.00 8.81
N SER A 314 3.05 5.73 9.05
CA SER A 314 3.08 5.15 10.40
C SER A 314 4.49 5.16 10.98
N MET A 315 5.50 4.84 10.17
CA MET A 315 6.89 4.87 10.61
C MET A 315 7.31 6.29 11.01
N PHE A 316 6.98 7.30 10.19
CA PHE A 316 7.26 8.71 10.50
C PHE A 316 6.49 9.17 11.75
N TYR A 317 5.19 8.86 11.81
CA TYR A 317 4.31 9.22 12.92
C TYR A 317 4.82 8.71 14.26
N TYR A 318 5.11 7.41 14.38
CA TYR A 318 5.58 6.84 15.65
C TYR A 318 6.99 7.29 16.02
N ARG A 319 7.87 7.53 15.03
CA ARG A 319 9.24 7.96 15.28
C ARG A 319 9.32 9.41 15.77
N TYR A 320 8.50 10.32 15.23
CA TYR A 320 8.65 11.76 15.45
C TYR A 320 7.42 12.43 16.07
N VAL A 321 6.23 12.04 15.73
CA VAL A 321 4.99 12.70 16.15
C VAL A 321 4.49 12.11 17.47
N PHE A 322 4.25 10.82 17.51
CA PHE A 322 3.75 10.12 18.68
C PHE A 322 4.74 10.16 19.84
N ARG A 323 6.00 9.83 19.57
CA ARG A 323 7.07 9.78 20.57
C ARG A 323 7.31 11.11 21.25
N TYR A 324 7.18 12.22 20.56
CA TYR A 324 7.45 13.56 21.05
C TYR A 324 6.20 14.43 21.18
N ALA A 325 5.04 13.80 21.40
CA ALA A 325 3.74 14.49 21.43
C ALA A 325 3.69 15.65 22.45
N SER A 326 4.33 15.50 23.62
CA SER A 326 4.39 16.58 24.64
C SER A 326 5.27 17.74 24.20
N GLN A 327 6.48 17.44 23.71
CA GLN A 327 7.45 18.46 23.25
C GLN A 327 6.90 19.27 22.08
N ARG A 328 6.26 18.59 21.13
CA ARG A 328 5.64 19.17 19.95
C ARG A 328 4.57 20.23 20.30
N ARG A 329 3.83 20.03 21.40
CA ARG A 329 2.76 20.95 21.82
C ARG A 329 3.26 22.22 22.53
N ILE A 330 4.45 22.17 23.13
CA ILE A 330 4.97 23.28 23.96
C ILE A 330 6.14 24.02 23.31
N MET A 331 6.75 23.48 22.28
CA MET A 331 7.91 24.10 21.62
C MET A 331 7.48 24.94 20.41
N ASN A 332 8.31 25.91 20.06
CA ASN A 332 8.20 26.55 18.75
C ASN A 332 8.35 25.48 17.65
N PRO A 333 7.49 25.48 16.62
CA PRO A 333 7.49 24.47 15.57
C PRO A 333 8.82 24.28 14.85
N GLU A 334 9.47 25.37 14.50
CA GLU A 334 10.78 25.36 13.83
C GLU A 334 11.86 24.71 14.70
N VAL A 335 11.91 25.10 15.98
CA VAL A 335 12.86 24.54 16.98
C VAL A 335 12.56 23.05 17.22
N PHE A 336 11.28 22.65 17.21
CA PHE A 336 10.90 21.25 17.35
C PHE A 336 11.43 20.44 16.17
N TYR A 337 11.20 20.91 14.93
CA TYR A 337 11.65 20.22 13.71
C TYR A 337 13.17 20.06 13.72
N GLN A 338 13.91 21.15 13.91
CA GLN A 338 15.39 21.15 13.93
C GLN A 338 15.96 20.19 14.98
N ARG A 339 15.33 20.13 16.16
CA ARG A 339 15.87 19.36 17.29
C ARG A 339 15.54 17.87 17.21
N TYR A 340 14.35 17.50 16.74
CA TYR A 340 13.84 16.12 16.86
C TYR A 340 13.67 15.40 15.51
N ILE A 341 13.63 16.13 14.39
CA ILE A 341 13.38 15.56 13.08
C ILE A 341 14.59 15.71 12.16
N GLU A 342 15.03 16.93 11.88
CA GLU A 342 15.90 17.27 10.76
C GLU A 342 17.13 16.39 10.62
N ASN A 343 17.97 16.31 11.66
CA ASN A 343 19.22 15.54 11.57
C ASN A 343 18.97 14.02 11.45
N ASP A 344 18.05 13.47 12.25
CA ASP A 344 17.72 12.05 12.21
C ASP A 344 17.00 11.67 10.91
N PHE A 345 16.18 12.56 10.38
CA PHE A 345 15.49 12.40 9.10
C PHE A 345 16.47 12.25 7.94
N GLU A 346 17.44 13.17 7.83
CA GLU A 346 18.40 13.17 6.73
C GLU A 346 19.47 12.07 6.87
N GLN A 347 19.95 11.79 8.08
CA GLN A 347 21.09 10.90 8.31
C GLN A 347 20.70 9.41 8.46
N PHE A 348 19.47 9.14 8.90
CA PHE A 348 19.07 7.76 9.23
C PHE A 348 17.73 7.35 8.63
N TYR A 349 16.72 8.24 8.69
CA TYR A 349 15.37 7.87 8.28
C TYR A 349 15.24 7.72 6.77
N VAL A 350 15.56 8.76 6.01
CA VAL A 350 15.47 8.75 4.52
C VAL A 350 16.43 7.71 3.92
N PRO A 351 17.71 7.61 4.34
CA PRO A 351 18.60 6.56 3.84
C PRO A 351 18.02 5.15 4.01
N LYS A 352 17.38 4.85 5.16
CA LYS A 352 16.76 3.54 5.37
C LYS A 352 15.52 3.31 4.50
N ARG A 353 14.71 4.34 4.25
CA ARG A 353 13.58 4.25 3.32
C ARG A 353 14.03 4.16 1.87
N PHE A 354 15.18 4.73 1.54
CA PHE A 354 15.77 4.63 0.20
C PHE A 354 16.10 3.18 -0.19
N GLU A 355 16.52 2.34 0.74
CA GLU A 355 16.71 0.91 0.50
C GLU A 355 15.41 0.22 0.04
N ASP A 356 14.27 0.57 0.65
CA ASP A 356 12.95 0.06 0.25
C ASP A 356 12.56 0.53 -1.15
N ILE A 357 12.91 1.77 -1.52
CA ILE A 357 12.70 2.32 -2.87
C ILE A 357 13.56 1.57 -3.89
N CYS A 358 14.83 1.32 -3.57
CA CYS A 358 15.73 0.53 -4.43
C CYS A 358 15.21 -0.90 -4.64
N LYS A 359 14.68 -1.52 -3.58
CA LYS A 359 14.02 -2.82 -3.67
C LYS A 359 12.79 -2.78 -4.61
N GLN A 360 11.95 -1.75 -4.49
CA GLN A 360 10.81 -1.53 -5.41
C GLN A 360 11.26 -1.36 -6.85
N PHE A 361 12.31 -0.57 -7.10
CA PHE A 361 12.89 -0.38 -8.44
C PHE A 361 13.31 -1.70 -9.08
N LEU A 362 14.07 -2.53 -8.35
CA LEU A 362 14.48 -3.84 -8.86
C LEU A 362 13.30 -4.75 -9.16
N ILE A 363 12.27 -4.74 -8.32
CA ILE A 363 11.03 -5.51 -8.54
C ILE A 363 10.34 -5.03 -9.83
N LEU A 364 10.22 -3.72 -10.04
CA LEU A 364 9.60 -3.16 -11.24
C LEU A 364 10.37 -3.57 -12.50
N LYS A 365 11.69 -3.43 -12.50
CA LYS A 365 12.55 -3.88 -13.62
C LYS A 365 12.40 -5.37 -13.89
N ASN A 366 12.33 -6.21 -12.86
CA ASN A 366 12.13 -7.63 -13.01
C ASN A 366 10.75 -7.97 -13.63
N GLN A 367 9.70 -7.27 -13.21
CA GLN A 367 8.34 -7.42 -13.77
C GLN A 367 8.23 -6.96 -15.23
N GLN A 368 9.04 -6.00 -15.64
CA GLN A 368 9.08 -5.48 -17.00
C GLN A 368 10.00 -6.30 -17.93
N GLY A 369 10.75 -7.28 -17.38
CA GLY A 369 11.70 -8.08 -18.15
C GLY A 369 13.00 -7.35 -18.48
N GLU A 370 13.33 -6.30 -17.73
CA GLU A 370 14.53 -5.47 -17.94
C GLU A 370 15.75 -5.89 -17.11
N MET A 371 15.59 -6.94 -16.30
CA MET A 371 16.72 -7.54 -15.60
C MET A 371 17.46 -8.48 -16.56
N GLU A 372 18.79 -8.44 -16.54
CA GLU A 372 19.62 -9.36 -17.35
C GLU A 372 19.34 -10.84 -16.98
N GLU A 373 19.22 -11.10 -15.67
CA GLU A 373 18.74 -12.38 -15.15
C GLU A 373 17.50 -12.12 -14.29
N PRO A 374 16.34 -12.66 -14.64
CA PRO A 374 15.13 -12.56 -13.81
C PRO A 374 15.36 -13.24 -12.46
N PHE A 375 15.11 -12.54 -11.38
CA PHE A 375 15.26 -13.11 -10.04
C PHE A 375 13.95 -13.69 -9.50
N GLU A 376 14.07 -14.76 -8.71
CA GLU A 376 12.96 -15.44 -8.05
C GLU A 376 12.67 -14.88 -6.66
N ALA A 377 13.68 -14.31 -6.00
CA ALA A 377 13.57 -13.75 -4.66
C ALA A 377 14.37 -12.47 -4.52
N ILE A 378 13.86 -11.55 -3.69
CA ILE A 378 14.52 -10.32 -3.27
C ILE A 378 14.25 -10.09 -1.80
N GLY A 379 15.25 -9.69 -1.04
CA GLY A 379 15.13 -9.41 0.39
C GLY A 379 16.47 -9.32 1.08
N LYS A 380 16.44 -9.43 2.40
CA LYS A 380 17.65 -9.41 3.22
C LYS A 380 18.38 -10.73 3.17
N TYR A 381 19.71 -10.66 3.23
CA TYR A 381 20.59 -11.82 3.35
C TYR A 381 21.30 -11.76 4.71
N TYR A 382 21.12 -12.77 5.55
CA TYR A 382 21.79 -12.85 6.84
C TYR A 382 23.05 -13.71 6.75
N TYR A 383 24.16 -13.19 7.27
CA TYR A 383 25.39 -13.96 7.41
C TYR A 383 25.83 -14.05 8.87
N ASP A 384 26.47 -15.17 9.20
CA ASP A 384 27.07 -15.44 10.50
C ASP A 384 28.43 -16.13 10.29
N LEU A 385 29.47 -15.48 10.74
CA LEU A 385 30.87 -15.96 10.65
C LEU A 385 31.41 -16.19 12.06
N PRO A 386 31.07 -17.33 12.71
CA PRO A 386 31.40 -17.57 14.13
C PRO A 386 32.91 -17.53 14.41
N LYS A 387 33.76 -17.97 13.46
CA LYS A 387 35.22 -17.95 13.58
C LYS A 387 35.79 -16.52 13.64
N GLU A 388 35.11 -15.57 13.05
CA GLU A 388 35.52 -14.18 13.01
C GLU A 388 34.74 -13.31 14.02
N HIS A 389 33.82 -13.91 14.79
CA HIS A 389 32.89 -13.20 15.67
C HIS A 389 32.10 -12.09 14.97
N LYS A 390 31.75 -12.29 13.69
CA LYS A 390 31.00 -11.34 12.87
C LYS A 390 29.70 -11.94 12.43
N ASN A 391 28.64 -11.17 12.54
CA ASN A 391 27.36 -11.43 11.91
C ASN A 391 26.77 -10.13 11.38
N GLY A 392 25.82 -10.20 10.48
CA GLY A 392 25.17 -9.05 9.91
C GLY A 392 24.15 -9.43 8.85
N GLU A 393 23.63 -8.41 8.21
CA GLU A 393 22.71 -8.57 7.09
C GLU A 393 23.08 -7.62 5.95
N PHE A 394 22.80 -8.05 4.73
CA PHE A 394 22.74 -7.20 3.55
C PHE A 394 21.28 -6.91 3.25
N ASP A 395 20.92 -5.66 3.06
CA ASP A 395 19.52 -5.24 3.03
C ASP A 395 18.79 -5.55 1.71
N VAL A 396 19.50 -5.48 0.58
CA VAL A 396 18.92 -5.74 -0.74
C VAL A 396 19.76 -6.77 -1.49
N VAL A 397 19.25 -7.98 -1.56
CA VAL A 397 19.90 -9.11 -2.25
C VAL A 397 18.86 -9.79 -3.12
N THR A 398 19.20 -10.08 -4.37
CA THR A 398 18.39 -10.90 -5.26
C THR A 398 18.97 -12.30 -5.41
N LYS A 399 18.11 -13.26 -5.68
CA LYS A 399 18.47 -14.64 -5.97
C LYS A 399 17.81 -15.09 -7.27
N ASP A 400 18.61 -15.70 -8.13
CA ASP A 400 18.21 -16.30 -9.40
C ASP A 400 18.95 -17.63 -9.62
N ASP A 401 18.86 -18.21 -10.83
CA ASP A 401 19.49 -19.47 -11.21
C ASP A 401 21.04 -19.40 -11.21
N ARG A 402 21.60 -18.19 -11.44
CA ARG A 402 23.07 -17.98 -11.41
C ARG A 402 23.65 -17.87 -10.01
N GLY A 403 22.82 -17.48 -9.02
CA GLY A 403 23.25 -17.28 -7.64
C GLY A 403 22.66 -16.05 -7.00
N TYR A 404 23.51 -15.19 -6.46
CA TYR A 404 23.11 -13.97 -5.77
C TYR A 404 23.69 -12.72 -6.43
N ALA A 405 22.90 -11.63 -6.43
CA ALA A 405 23.39 -10.29 -6.68
C ALA A 405 23.10 -9.40 -5.46
N PHE A 406 24.10 -8.64 -5.04
CA PHE A 406 24.04 -7.79 -3.83
C PHE A 406 23.96 -6.33 -4.25
N TYR A 407 23.08 -5.59 -3.60
CA TYR A 407 22.84 -4.18 -3.89
C TYR A 407 23.01 -3.35 -2.63
N GLU A 408 23.73 -2.24 -2.76
CA GLU A 408 23.97 -1.27 -1.71
C GLU A 408 23.35 0.08 -2.07
N ALA A 409 22.62 0.69 -1.14
CA ALA A 409 21.94 1.96 -1.33
C ALA A 409 22.61 3.08 -0.51
N LYS A 410 23.07 4.15 -1.18
CA LYS A 410 23.77 5.29 -0.55
C LYS A 410 23.01 6.59 -0.82
N PHE A 411 22.18 7.01 0.14
CA PHE A 411 21.50 8.30 0.11
C PHE A 411 22.27 9.33 0.93
N ARG A 412 23.30 9.94 0.32
CA ARG A 412 24.20 10.90 0.96
C ARG A 412 24.79 11.88 -0.04
N GLU A 413 25.33 13.00 0.44
CA GLU A 413 25.89 14.06 -0.41
C GLU A 413 27.18 13.67 -1.13
N ALA A 414 28.00 12.79 -0.56
CA ALA A 414 29.23 12.36 -1.20
C ALA A 414 28.97 11.22 -2.21
N PRO A 415 29.61 11.22 -3.38
CA PRO A 415 29.50 10.16 -4.37
C PRO A 415 30.01 8.81 -3.82
N VAL A 416 29.62 7.73 -4.47
CA VAL A 416 30.15 6.40 -4.17
C VAL A 416 31.55 6.28 -4.75
N SER A 417 32.54 6.08 -3.87
CA SER A 417 33.93 5.93 -4.27
C SER A 417 34.31 4.49 -4.57
N ASN A 418 35.37 4.29 -5.36
CA ASN A 418 35.91 2.96 -5.63
C ASN A 418 36.32 2.23 -4.34
N ALA A 419 36.88 2.94 -3.36
CA ALA A 419 37.23 2.36 -2.05
C ALA A 419 36.02 1.80 -1.32
N MET A 420 34.85 2.43 -1.44
CA MET A 420 33.60 1.92 -0.86
C MET A 420 33.11 0.67 -1.59
N VAL A 421 33.14 0.70 -2.92
CA VAL A 421 32.77 -0.47 -3.74
C VAL A 421 33.60 -1.68 -3.37
N GLU A 422 34.92 -1.52 -3.31
CA GLU A 422 35.84 -2.60 -2.92
C GLU A 422 35.60 -3.12 -1.49
N LYS A 423 35.28 -2.22 -0.56
CA LYS A 423 34.94 -2.60 0.83
C LYS A 423 33.69 -3.48 0.89
N GLU A 424 32.62 -3.08 0.20
CA GLU A 424 31.35 -3.85 0.18
C GLU A 424 31.55 -5.20 -0.51
N ILE A 425 32.28 -5.24 -1.63
CA ILE A 425 32.63 -6.49 -2.30
C ILE A 425 33.44 -7.43 -1.39
N GLN A 426 34.41 -6.91 -0.65
CA GLN A 426 35.17 -7.70 0.33
C GLN A 426 34.26 -8.26 1.42
N GLN A 427 33.30 -7.48 1.89
CA GLN A 427 32.34 -7.92 2.92
C GLN A 427 31.45 -9.07 2.39
N VAL A 428 30.98 -8.98 1.16
CA VAL A 428 30.21 -10.06 0.53
C VAL A 428 31.08 -11.30 0.34
N ASN A 429 32.31 -11.16 -0.14
CA ASN A 429 33.25 -12.29 -0.36
C ASN A 429 33.60 -13.03 0.92
N MET A 430 33.65 -12.37 2.08
CA MET A 430 33.84 -13.01 3.38
C MET A 430 32.75 -14.05 3.70
N THR A 431 31.55 -13.92 3.13
CA THR A 431 30.46 -14.87 3.36
C THR A 431 30.67 -16.22 2.66
N GLY A 432 31.64 -16.32 1.75
CA GLY A 432 31.94 -17.52 0.96
C GLY A 432 30.86 -17.83 -0.09
N LEU A 433 29.99 -16.90 -0.37
CA LEU A 433 28.91 -17.06 -1.35
C LEU A 433 29.36 -16.74 -2.76
N TYR A 434 28.76 -17.42 -3.73
CA TYR A 434 28.88 -17.05 -5.11
C TYR A 434 28.01 -15.85 -5.40
N CYS A 435 28.63 -14.67 -5.52
CA CYS A 435 28.00 -13.45 -5.99
C CYS A 435 28.54 -13.14 -7.39
N TYR A 436 27.67 -13.00 -8.36
CA TYR A 436 28.06 -12.71 -9.74
C TYR A 436 27.91 -11.24 -10.13
N ARG A 437 27.21 -10.43 -9.27
CA ARG A 437 26.95 -9.02 -9.52
C ARG A 437 26.83 -8.21 -8.26
N TYR A 438 27.39 -7.00 -8.30
CA TYR A 438 27.30 -5.99 -7.25
C TYR A 438 26.61 -4.75 -7.81
N GLY A 439 25.46 -4.36 -7.25
CA GLY A 439 24.74 -3.16 -7.62
C GLY A 439 24.93 -2.05 -6.60
N PHE A 440 24.99 -0.83 -7.05
CA PHE A 440 25.05 0.35 -6.18
C PHE A 440 24.00 1.35 -6.62
N PHE A 441 23.30 1.90 -5.65
CA PHE A 441 22.38 3.01 -5.80
C PHE A 441 22.99 4.24 -5.13
N SER A 442 23.11 5.33 -5.86
CA SER A 442 23.74 6.55 -5.34
C SER A 442 22.89 7.79 -5.58
N LYS A 443 22.64 8.56 -4.50
CA LYS A 443 22.05 9.90 -4.63
C LYS A 443 22.96 10.85 -5.43
N SER A 444 24.26 10.84 -5.15
CA SER A 444 25.20 11.86 -5.63
C SER A 444 26.17 11.33 -6.70
N GLY A 445 25.83 10.19 -7.35
CA GLY A 445 26.62 9.62 -8.41
C GLY A 445 27.86 8.85 -7.93
N TYR A 446 28.85 8.71 -8.79
CA TYR A 446 29.99 7.81 -8.62
C TYR A 446 31.29 8.51 -9.00
N ASP A 447 32.41 8.07 -8.40
CA ASP A 447 33.75 8.43 -8.87
C ASP A 447 34.03 7.85 -10.27
N GLU A 448 34.77 8.56 -11.11
CA GLU A 448 35.01 8.18 -12.51
C GLU A 448 35.80 6.88 -12.66
N ASP A 449 36.59 6.49 -11.65
CA ASP A 449 37.51 5.35 -11.68
C ASP A 449 36.82 3.98 -11.42
N ILE A 450 35.50 3.94 -11.17
CA ILE A 450 34.76 2.68 -10.96
C ILE A 450 34.44 2.06 -12.32
N SER A 451 35.30 1.16 -12.82
CA SER A 451 35.19 0.51 -14.12
C SER A 451 35.15 -1.01 -14.12
N ARG A 452 34.57 -1.61 -13.07
CA ARG A 452 34.43 -3.08 -12.94
C ARG A 452 33.22 -3.59 -13.74
N SER A 453 33.41 -4.69 -14.47
CA SER A 453 32.35 -5.32 -15.30
C SER A 453 31.26 -6.04 -14.48
N ASP A 454 31.57 -6.44 -13.24
CA ASP A 454 30.64 -7.07 -12.29
C ASP A 454 29.88 -6.06 -11.43
N VAL A 455 30.13 -4.76 -11.60
CA VAL A 455 29.46 -3.67 -10.87
C VAL A 455 28.42 -2.98 -11.77
N VAL A 456 27.19 -2.86 -11.25
CA VAL A 456 26.11 -2.08 -11.88
C VAL A 456 25.84 -0.85 -11.04
N LYS A 457 25.69 0.30 -11.69
CA LYS A 457 25.49 1.61 -11.06
C LYS A 457 24.10 2.14 -11.41
N TYR A 458 23.38 2.62 -10.40
CA TYR A 458 22.08 3.27 -10.53
C TYR A 458 22.11 4.64 -9.86
N THR A 459 21.66 5.65 -10.56
CA THR A 459 21.49 7.03 -10.08
C THR A 459 20.02 7.29 -9.73
N LEU A 460 19.69 8.44 -9.17
CA LEU A 460 18.29 8.84 -8.97
C LEU A 460 17.55 9.01 -10.30
N ASP A 461 18.24 9.45 -11.36
CA ASP A 461 17.64 9.58 -12.69
C ASP A 461 17.24 8.22 -13.27
N ASP A 462 18.01 7.17 -12.99
CA ASP A 462 17.64 5.81 -13.39
C ASP A 462 16.37 5.34 -12.69
N LEU A 463 16.17 5.70 -11.40
CA LEU A 463 14.99 5.35 -10.63
C LEU A 463 13.71 6.02 -11.15
N TYR A 464 13.82 7.24 -11.66
CA TYR A 464 12.68 8.05 -12.11
C TYR A 464 12.59 8.18 -13.65
N ASN A 465 13.29 7.33 -14.39
CA ASN A 465 13.20 7.32 -15.85
C ASN A 465 11.79 6.90 -16.29
N GLU A 466 11.16 7.70 -17.15
CA GLU A 466 9.78 7.45 -17.64
C GLU A 466 9.60 6.10 -18.35
N LYS A 467 10.69 5.51 -18.87
CA LYS A 467 10.61 4.15 -19.43
C LYS A 467 10.28 3.09 -18.39
N ASN A 468 10.38 3.43 -17.10
CA ASN A 468 10.06 2.54 -15.98
C ASN A 468 8.59 2.68 -15.52
N ILE A 469 7.79 3.54 -16.18
CA ILE A 469 6.36 3.76 -15.97
C ILE A 469 5.58 2.94 -17.01
#